data_5833c85da479b10ae3f83ee82a1ef2b9
#
_entry.id   5833c85da479b10ae3f83ee82a1ef2b9
#
_cell.length_a   1.000
_cell.length_b   1.000
_cell.length_c   1.000
_cell.angle_alpha   90.00
_cell.angle_beta   90.00
_cell.angle_gamma   90.00
#
_symmetry.space_group_name_H-M   'P 1'
#
loop_
_entity.id
_entity.type
_entity.pdbx_description
1 polymer ?
#
loop_
_entity_poly.entity_id
_entity_poly.type
_entity_poly.pdbx_seq_one_letter_code
_entity_poly.pdbx_strand_id
1 'polypeptide(L)'
;MPQHSATTQQSRIILLEIYIGEQLDKKITVKDMQFFCGIGKQKFYSLFIEAFGQTPQDYLRSRKMEKAYAGLVNTFKPVKLIARESGYKNTKSFLRAYKKHFGKTPGETRREISF
;
A
#
# COMPACT_ATOMS: atom_id res chain seq x y z
N MET A 1 -18.25 -0.71 -29.55
CA MET A 1 -17.60 -0.42 -29.10
C MET A 1 -16.98 0.34 -28.57
N PRO A 2 -17.00 0.49 -28.25
CA PRO A 2 -16.46 1.29 -27.85
C PRO A 2 -15.47 1.54 -27.39
N GLN A 3 -15.15 1.88 -27.33
CA GLN A 3 -14.40 2.16 -26.99
C GLN A 3 -13.93 2.52 -26.26
N HIS A 4 -13.80 2.54 -25.83
CA HIS A 4 -13.56 2.95 -25.09
C HIS A 4 -12.89 3.62 -24.55
N SER A 5 -12.86 3.54 -24.25
CA SER A 5 -12.59 4.82 -23.69
C SER A 5 -11.26 4.86 -22.92
N ALA A 6 -10.90 3.82 -22.20
CA ALA A 6 -9.63 3.77 -21.46
C ALA A 6 -8.48 3.50 -22.41
N THR A 7 -7.39 4.28 -22.28
CA THR A 7 -6.17 4.01 -23.02
C THR A 7 -5.46 2.80 -22.42
N THR A 8 -4.47 2.25 -23.13
CA THR A 8 -3.66 1.18 -22.59
C THR A 8 -2.99 1.60 -21.29
N GLN A 9 -2.54 2.86 -21.22
CA GLN A 9 -1.90 3.37 -20.01
C GLN A 9 -2.89 3.45 -18.86
N GLN A 10 -4.10 3.92 -19.13
CA GLN A 10 -5.15 3.99 -18.10
C GLN A 10 -5.54 2.60 -17.63
N SER A 11 -5.61 1.64 -18.54
CA SER A 11 -5.91 0.25 -18.16
C SER A 11 -4.84 -0.32 -17.25
N ARG A 12 -3.58 0.00 -17.52
CA ARG A 12 -2.48 -0.46 -16.67
C ARG A 12 -2.54 0.15 -15.28
N ILE A 13 -2.93 1.42 -15.19
CA ILE A 13 -3.10 2.08 -13.89
C ILE A 13 -4.18 1.36 -13.08
N ILE A 14 -5.28 0.99 -13.71
CA ILE A 14 -6.36 0.28 -13.03
C ILE A 14 -5.90 -1.10 -12.57
N LEU A 15 -5.18 -1.82 -13.43
CA LEU A 15 -4.66 -3.15 -13.08
C LEU A 15 -3.60 -3.09 -12.00
N LEU A 16 -2.98 -1.92 -11.83
CA LEU A 16 -1.95 -1.73 -10.83
C LEU A 16 -2.45 -2.01 -9.42
N GLU A 17 -3.72 -1.74 -9.17
CA GLU A 17 -4.30 -1.98 -7.84
C GLU A 17 -4.15 -3.45 -7.43
N ILE A 18 -4.43 -4.35 -8.36
CA ILE A 18 -4.30 -5.79 -8.11
C ILE A 18 -2.83 -6.16 -7.91
N TYR A 19 -1.98 -5.60 -8.77
CA TYR A 19 -0.54 -5.86 -8.67
C TYR A 19 0.02 -5.45 -7.32
N ILE A 20 -0.36 -4.26 -6.84
CA ILE A 20 0.10 -3.77 -5.55
C ILE A 20 -0.35 -4.72 -4.45
N GLY A 21 -1.61 -5.14 -4.48
CA GLY A 21 -2.13 -6.06 -3.46
C GLY A 21 -1.37 -7.36 -3.40
N GLU A 22 -0.91 -7.86 -4.55
CA GLU A 22 -0.16 -9.11 -4.60
C GLU A 22 1.29 -8.97 -4.17
N GLN A 23 1.83 -7.74 -4.20
CA GLN A 23 3.26 -7.51 -3.95
C GLN A 23 3.56 -6.82 -2.62
N LEU A 24 2.54 -6.54 -1.80
CA LEU A 24 2.75 -5.75 -0.58
C LEU A 24 3.80 -6.34 0.35
N ASP A 25 3.79 -7.66 0.53
CA ASP A 25 4.74 -8.31 1.43
C ASP A 25 6.13 -8.46 0.81
N LYS A 26 6.29 -8.10 -0.45
CA LYS A 26 7.56 -8.21 -1.16
C LYS A 26 8.27 -6.86 -1.29
N LYS A 27 7.90 -5.92 -0.45
CA LYS A 27 8.55 -4.61 -0.36
C LYS A 27 8.52 -3.83 -1.68
N ILE A 28 7.37 -3.84 -2.32
CA ILE A 28 7.17 -3.09 -3.55
C ILE A 28 7.44 -1.60 -3.33
N THR A 29 8.04 -0.95 -4.33
CA THR A 29 8.32 0.49 -4.29
C THR A 29 7.49 1.21 -5.33
N VAL A 30 7.42 2.54 -5.21
CA VAL A 30 6.74 3.36 -6.21
C VAL A 30 7.40 3.19 -7.58
N LYS A 31 8.71 3.00 -7.60
CA LYS A 31 9.43 2.78 -8.84
C LYS A 31 8.98 1.47 -9.51
N ASP A 32 8.76 0.43 -8.72
CA ASP A 32 8.22 -0.83 -9.24
C ASP A 32 6.85 -0.62 -9.86
N MET A 33 6.03 0.19 -9.21
CA MET A 33 4.69 0.48 -9.72
C MET A 33 4.75 1.22 -11.05
N GLN A 34 5.64 2.19 -11.16
CA GLN A 34 5.83 2.93 -12.40
C GLN A 34 6.31 2.00 -13.51
N PHE A 35 7.24 1.12 -13.17
CA PHE A 35 7.78 0.16 -14.13
C PHE A 35 6.68 -0.78 -14.64
N PHE A 36 5.82 -1.22 -13.75
CA PHE A 36 4.69 -2.06 -14.12
C PHE A 36 3.81 -1.37 -15.18
N CYS A 37 3.59 -0.06 -15.01
CA CYS A 37 2.76 0.71 -15.93
C CYS A 37 3.48 1.04 -17.25
N GLY A 38 4.81 1.01 -17.25
CA GLY A 38 5.59 1.22 -18.48
C GLY A 38 5.52 2.62 -19.05
N ILE A 39 5.35 3.63 -18.22
CA ILE A 39 5.27 5.01 -18.67
C ILE A 39 6.21 5.90 -17.85
N GLY A 40 6.47 7.11 -18.35
CA GLY A 40 7.34 8.04 -17.67
C GLY A 40 6.78 8.49 -16.33
N LYS A 41 7.66 8.99 -15.48
CA LYS A 41 7.31 9.34 -14.11
C LYS A 41 6.19 10.38 -14.04
N GLN A 42 6.31 11.44 -14.81
CA GLN A 42 5.34 12.53 -14.75
C GLN A 42 3.95 12.07 -15.18
N LYS A 43 3.88 11.32 -16.27
CA LYS A 43 2.62 10.78 -16.76
C LYS A 43 2.04 9.78 -15.76
N PHE A 44 2.92 8.95 -15.17
CA PHE A 44 2.51 7.96 -14.18
C PHE A 44 1.83 8.65 -12.98
N TYR A 45 2.47 9.69 -12.42
CA TYR A 45 1.91 10.41 -11.28
C TYR A 45 0.57 11.04 -11.62
N SER A 46 0.49 11.68 -12.78
CA SER A 46 -0.72 12.35 -13.21
C SER A 46 -1.90 11.37 -13.33
N LEU A 47 -1.69 10.26 -14.01
CA LEU A 47 -2.72 9.25 -14.19
C LEU A 47 -3.07 8.57 -12.87
N PHE A 48 -2.05 8.35 -12.02
CA PHE A 48 -2.28 7.69 -10.74
C PHE A 48 -3.17 8.56 -9.84
N ILE A 49 -2.85 9.84 -9.71
CA ILE A 49 -3.64 10.74 -8.88
C ILE A 49 -5.06 10.86 -9.42
N GLU A 50 -5.20 10.90 -10.73
CA GLU A 50 -6.52 10.95 -11.35
C GLU A 50 -7.35 9.72 -11.00
N ALA A 51 -6.72 8.55 -11.02
CA ALA A 51 -7.42 7.27 -10.79
C ALA A 51 -7.69 7.01 -9.31
N PHE A 52 -6.76 7.36 -8.43
CA PHE A 52 -6.81 6.95 -7.03
C PHE A 52 -6.98 8.10 -6.04
N GLY A 53 -6.89 9.35 -6.50
CA GLY A 53 -7.11 10.50 -5.64
C GLY A 53 -5.97 10.82 -4.68
N GLN A 54 -4.83 10.17 -4.81
CA GLN A 54 -3.67 10.42 -3.95
C GLN A 54 -2.41 10.02 -4.69
N THR A 55 -1.26 10.45 -4.16
CA THR A 55 0.02 10.14 -4.78
C THR A 55 0.32 8.65 -4.66
N PRO A 56 1.19 8.12 -5.55
CA PRO A 56 1.60 6.72 -5.42
C PRO A 56 2.20 6.39 -4.06
N GLN A 57 3.00 7.31 -3.49
CA GLN A 57 3.61 7.09 -2.18
C GLN A 57 2.55 6.97 -1.09
N ASP A 58 1.60 7.90 -1.07
CA ASP A 58 0.56 7.89 -0.04
C ASP A 58 -0.34 6.67 -0.18
N TYR A 59 -0.66 6.31 -1.42
CA TYR A 59 -1.49 5.14 -1.69
C TYR A 59 -0.81 3.86 -1.18
N LEU A 60 0.47 3.71 -1.52
CA LEU A 60 1.22 2.51 -1.11
C LEU A 60 1.31 2.43 0.41
N ARG A 61 1.58 3.56 1.07
CA ARG A 61 1.63 3.59 2.54
C ARG A 61 0.29 3.18 3.13
N SER A 62 -0.81 3.72 2.59
CA SER A 62 -2.14 3.38 3.07
C SER A 62 -2.42 1.88 2.93
N ARG A 63 -2.05 1.29 1.80
CA ARG A 63 -2.28 -0.14 1.58
C ARG A 63 -1.49 -0.98 2.57
N LYS A 64 -0.24 -0.60 2.83
CA LYS A 64 0.59 -1.29 3.82
C LYS A 64 0.00 -1.18 5.21
N MET A 65 -0.50 0.00 5.56
CA MET A 65 -1.09 0.22 6.88
C MET A 65 -2.39 -0.54 7.05
N GLU A 66 -3.22 -0.60 6.00
CA GLU A 66 -4.45 -1.40 6.05
C GLU A 66 -4.16 -2.87 6.26
N LYS A 67 -3.14 -3.38 5.57
CA LYS A 67 -2.75 -4.78 5.73
C LYS A 67 -2.26 -5.04 7.15
N ALA A 68 -1.46 -4.12 7.68
CA ALA A 68 -0.96 -4.24 9.04
C ALA A 68 -2.10 -4.24 10.06
N TYR A 69 -3.04 -3.32 9.89
CA TYR A 69 -4.19 -3.23 10.80
C TYR A 69 -4.97 -4.54 10.80
N ALA A 70 -5.24 -5.06 9.62
CA ALA A 70 -5.96 -6.34 9.50
C ALA A 70 -5.21 -7.46 10.20
N GLY A 71 -3.89 -7.49 10.06
CA GLY A 71 -3.08 -8.51 10.74
C GLY A 71 -3.15 -8.38 12.26
N LEU A 72 -3.13 -7.15 12.75
CA LEU A 72 -3.18 -6.90 14.19
C LEU A 72 -4.51 -7.31 14.81
N VAL A 73 -5.61 -7.03 14.12
CA VAL A 73 -6.94 -7.29 14.69
C VAL A 73 -7.47 -8.69 14.39
N ASN A 74 -6.98 -9.33 13.35
CA ASN A 74 -7.50 -10.63 12.92
C ASN A 74 -6.60 -11.82 13.23
N THR A 75 -5.38 -11.57 13.72
CA THR A 75 -4.43 -12.66 13.99
C THR A 75 -3.71 -12.41 15.31
N PHE A 76 -3.01 -13.45 15.79
CA PHE A 76 -2.15 -13.34 16.96
C PHE A 76 -0.67 -13.22 16.56
N LYS A 77 -0.40 -12.94 15.30
CA LYS A 77 0.98 -12.83 14.83
C LYS A 77 1.73 -11.72 15.57
N PRO A 78 3.01 -11.92 15.87
CA PRO A 78 3.78 -10.86 16.51
C PRO A 78 3.93 -9.64 15.61
N VAL A 79 4.04 -8.47 16.23
CA VAL A 79 4.16 -7.22 15.49
C VAL A 79 5.32 -7.26 14.48
N LYS A 80 6.42 -7.90 14.85
CA LYS A 80 7.57 -8.02 13.97
C LYS A 80 7.21 -8.73 12.66
N LEU A 81 6.41 -9.77 12.74
CA LEU A 81 5.99 -10.51 11.54
C LEU A 81 5.01 -9.67 10.72
N ILE A 82 4.09 -8.99 11.38
CA ILE A 82 3.13 -8.12 10.72
C ILE A 82 3.87 -7.02 9.95
N ALA A 83 4.90 -6.43 10.55
CA ALA A 83 5.71 -5.41 9.88
C ALA A 83 6.30 -5.95 8.59
N ARG A 84 6.86 -7.15 8.66
CA ARG A 84 7.49 -7.77 7.49
C ARG A 84 6.46 -8.09 6.41
N GLU A 85 5.33 -8.65 6.79
CA GLU A 85 4.28 -9.00 5.84
C GLU A 85 3.61 -7.78 5.23
N SER A 86 3.74 -6.64 5.88
CA SER A 86 3.22 -5.38 5.36
C SER A 86 4.23 -4.65 4.47
N GLY A 87 5.37 -5.28 4.20
CA GLY A 87 6.35 -4.74 3.28
C GLY A 87 7.40 -3.84 3.90
N TYR A 88 7.57 -3.88 5.23
CA TYR A 88 8.57 -3.05 5.89
C TYR A 88 9.84 -3.84 6.14
N LYS A 89 10.97 -3.19 5.84
CA LYS A 89 12.26 -3.83 5.95
C LYS A 89 12.66 -4.08 7.39
N ASN A 90 12.31 -3.15 8.29
CA ASN A 90 12.60 -3.34 9.70
C ASN A 90 11.45 -2.84 10.54
N THR A 91 11.38 -3.38 11.76
CA THR A 91 10.27 -3.12 12.66
C THR A 91 10.22 -1.65 13.11
N LYS A 92 11.38 -1.03 13.31
CA LYS A 92 11.43 0.35 13.76
C LYS A 92 10.77 1.30 12.75
N SER A 93 11.06 1.12 11.47
CA SER A 93 10.43 1.93 10.41
C SER A 93 8.92 1.70 10.38
N PHE A 94 8.51 0.46 10.57
CA PHE A 94 7.09 0.12 10.61
C PHE A 94 6.39 0.81 11.77
N LEU A 95 6.97 0.75 12.97
CA LEU A 95 6.36 1.35 14.15
C LEU A 95 6.17 2.85 13.99
N ARG A 96 7.17 3.50 13.41
CA ARG A 96 7.10 4.94 13.15
C ARG A 96 5.99 5.26 12.16
N ALA A 97 5.92 4.52 11.07
CA ALA A 97 4.91 4.74 10.04
C ALA A 97 3.51 4.46 10.57
N TYR A 98 3.35 3.40 11.34
CA TYR A 98 2.06 3.02 11.91
C TYR A 98 1.54 4.11 12.84
N LYS A 99 2.39 4.57 13.77
CA LYS A 99 1.97 5.60 14.71
C LYS A 99 1.62 6.90 13.98
N LYS A 100 2.39 7.24 12.95
CA LYS A 100 2.10 8.45 12.17
C LYS A 100 0.76 8.33 11.44
N HIS A 101 0.45 7.15 10.94
CA HIS A 101 -0.77 6.94 10.15
C HIS A 101 -2.02 6.85 11.04
N PHE A 102 -1.95 6.10 12.12
CA PHE A 102 -3.12 5.83 12.97
C PHE A 102 -3.15 6.62 14.26
N GLY A 103 -2.07 7.32 14.63
CA GLY A 103 -2.02 8.07 15.87
C GLY A 103 -1.76 7.23 17.11
N LYS A 104 -1.51 5.94 16.94
CA LYS A 104 -1.26 5.03 18.06
C LYS A 104 -0.31 3.93 17.59
N THR A 105 0.25 3.19 18.55
CA THR A 105 1.15 2.10 18.24
C THR A 105 0.37 0.82 17.90
N PRO A 106 1.01 -0.14 17.22
CA PRO A 106 0.36 -1.44 17.00
C PRO A 106 -0.05 -2.13 18.29
N GLY A 107 0.77 -2.01 19.34
CA GLY A 107 0.43 -2.59 20.63
C GLY A 107 -0.80 -1.97 21.22
N GLU A 108 -0.93 -0.65 21.09
CA GLU A 108 -2.13 0.05 21.56
C GLU A 108 -3.36 -0.39 20.79
N THR A 109 -3.24 -0.59 19.49
CA THR A 109 -4.34 -1.08 18.67
C THR A 109 -4.83 -2.43 19.20
N ARG A 110 -3.91 -3.36 19.50
CA ARG A 110 -4.28 -4.67 20.00
C ARG A 110 -4.94 -4.61 21.37
N ARG A 111 -4.44 -3.74 22.24
CA ARG A 111 -5.04 -3.59 23.56
C ARG A 111 -6.47 -3.07 23.48
N GLU A 112 -6.75 -2.20 22.52
CA GLU A 112 -8.08 -1.61 22.40
C GLU A 112 -9.12 -2.60 21.89
N ILE A 113 -8.69 -3.65 21.18
CA ILE A 113 -9.62 -4.67 20.68
C ILE A 113 -9.64 -5.92 21.54
N SER A 114 -8.84 -5.96 22.60
CA SER A 114 -8.79 -7.09 23.53
C SER A 114 -9.94 -6.99 24.53
N PHE A 115 -10.43 -8.15 24.92
CA PHE A 115 -11.52 -8.24 25.91
C PHE A 115 -11.08 -8.89 27.18
#